data_a40c4c83976cf06d77a7b8080d451961
#
_entry.id   a40c4c83976cf06d77a7b8080d451961
#
_cell.length_a   1.000
_cell.length_b   1.000
_cell.length_c   1.000
_cell.angle_alpha   90.00
_cell.angle_beta   90.00
_cell.angle_gamma   90.00
#
_symmetry.space_group_name_H-M   'P 1'
#
loop_
_entity.id
_entity.type
_entity.pdbx_description
1 polymer ?
#
loop_
_entity_poly.entity_id
_entity_poly.type
_entity_poly.pdbx_seq_one_letter_code
_entity_poly.pdbx_strand_id
1 'polypeptide(L)'
;MLLSAEGVSKSFGAVAAVTGATFNIEAGELVALIGPNGAGKSTLFNLISGILKPDAGTIAFDGDRISSLPPHRIAHRGIGLAFQVSNVFSRLSVLENIQVALFSAQGKSGSIWSFGPRTLREEAREILAAIGLLEVAGLSASALAQADKKRLEVGIALAVSPRLLLLDEPTSGQSMEEPDTTMALIRRINQEQALTVLFIEHKMDVVFGIARRVLVLHNGRLIADGEPRAVRANEQVQKAYLGETG
;
A
#
# COMPACT_ATOMS: atom_id res chain seq x y z
N MET A 1 16.04 -4.26 8.97
CA MET A 1 14.88 -5.04 8.51
C MET A 1 13.63 -4.46 9.17
N LEU A 2 12.67 -3.98 8.38
CA LEU A 2 11.44 -3.36 8.88
C LEU A 2 10.27 -4.37 8.87
N LEU A 3 10.10 -5.12 7.76
CA LEU A 3 9.11 -6.19 7.64
C LEU A 3 9.80 -7.49 7.32
N SER A 4 9.39 -8.60 7.95
CA SER A 4 9.78 -9.95 7.55
C SER A 4 8.56 -10.86 7.44
N ALA A 5 8.59 -11.73 6.45
CA ALA A 5 7.66 -12.82 6.25
C ALA A 5 8.46 -14.12 6.14
N GLU A 6 8.13 -15.12 6.94
CA GLU A 6 8.86 -16.38 7.01
C GLU A 6 7.89 -17.55 6.86
N GLY A 7 7.96 -18.27 5.73
CA GLY A 7 7.16 -19.46 5.45
C GLY A 7 5.65 -19.20 5.43
N VAL A 8 5.22 -17.96 5.09
CA VAL A 8 3.83 -17.53 5.17
C VAL A 8 2.99 -18.26 4.16
N SER A 9 1.91 -18.90 4.65
CA SER A 9 0.99 -19.66 3.81
C SER A 9 -0.46 -19.32 4.13
N LYS A 10 -1.33 -19.35 3.10
CA LYS A 10 -2.76 -19.14 3.21
C LYS A 10 -3.52 -19.93 2.15
N SER A 11 -4.54 -20.66 2.59
CA SER A 11 -5.44 -21.41 1.71
C SER A 11 -6.89 -20.98 1.93
N PHE A 12 -7.69 -21.09 0.87
CA PHE A 12 -9.13 -20.92 0.89
C PHE A 12 -9.76 -22.22 0.34
N GLY A 13 -10.23 -23.07 1.24
CA GLY A 13 -10.66 -24.43 0.88
C GLY A 13 -9.51 -25.20 0.25
N ALA A 14 -9.69 -25.69 -0.97
CA ALA A 14 -8.66 -26.44 -1.71
C ALA A 14 -7.64 -25.55 -2.44
N VAL A 15 -7.86 -24.23 -2.48
CA VAL A 15 -6.97 -23.29 -3.21
C VAL A 15 -5.91 -22.74 -2.29
N ALA A 16 -4.64 -23.08 -2.54
CA ALA A 16 -3.48 -22.49 -1.86
C ALA A 16 -3.17 -21.12 -2.50
N ALA A 17 -3.61 -20.04 -1.87
CA ALA A 17 -3.45 -18.69 -2.39
C ALA A 17 -2.05 -18.12 -2.16
N VAL A 18 -1.39 -18.50 -1.05
CA VAL A 18 0.02 -18.17 -0.75
C VAL A 18 0.65 -19.42 -0.14
N THR A 19 1.84 -19.79 -0.59
CA THR A 19 2.54 -21.01 -0.15
C THR A 19 3.98 -20.72 0.19
N GLY A 20 4.32 -20.73 1.47
CA GLY A 20 5.68 -20.64 1.97
C GLY A 20 6.40 -19.33 1.61
N ALA A 21 5.69 -18.22 1.47
CA ALA A 21 6.30 -16.95 1.10
C ALA A 21 7.30 -16.49 2.17
N THR A 22 8.55 -16.26 1.74
CA THR A 22 9.64 -15.80 2.62
C THR A 22 10.36 -14.64 1.95
N PHE A 23 10.34 -13.47 2.59
CA PHE A 23 11.01 -12.24 2.14
C PHE A 23 11.15 -11.27 3.31
N ASN A 24 11.99 -10.25 3.12
CA ASN A 24 12.11 -9.12 4.05
C ASN A 24 11.95 -7.80 3.29
N ILE A 25 11.72 -6.71 4.01
CA ILE A 25 11.76 -5.34 3.48
C ILE A 25 12.55 -4.49 4.47
N GLU A 26 13.52 -3.76 3.95
CA GLU A 26 14.31 -2.81 4.76
C GLU A 26 13.60 -1.46 4.87
N ALA A 27 13.96 -0.69 5.89
CA ALA A 27 13.43 0.66 6.05
C ALA A 27 13.85 1.56 4.87
N GLY A 28 12.90 2.34 4.34
CA GLY A 28 13.12 3.24 3.21
C GLY A 28 13.12 2.57 1.83
N GLU A 29 12.92 1.25 1.74
CA GLU A 29 12.79 0.58 0.44
C GLU A 29 11.49 0.96 -0.28
N LEU A 30 11.57 1.01 -1.61
CA LEU A 30 10.43 1.12 -2.52
C LEU A 30 10.33 -0.20 -3.30
N VAL A 31 9.44 -1.08 -2.87
CA VAL A 31 9.33 -2.46 -3.32
C VAL A 31 8.03 -2.66 -4.10
N ALA A 32 8.12 -3.26 -5.29
CA ALA A 32 6.95 -3.69 -6.04
C ALA A 32 6.67 -5.17 -5.82
N LEU A 33 5.41 -5.53 -5.63
CA LEU A 33 4.93 -6.91 -5.67
C LEU A 33 4.14 -7.12 -6.97
N ILE A 34 4.67 -7.93 -7.86
CA ILE A 34 4.07 -8.21 -9.16
C ILE A 34 3.72 -9.69 -9.31
N GLY A 35 2.95 -10.00 -10.33
CA GLY A 35 2.54 -11.35 -10.68
C GLY A 35 1.23 -11.35 -11.45
N PRO A 36 0.89 -12.45 -12.12
CA PRO A 36 -0.37 -12.59 -12.85
C PRO A 36 -1.61 -12.44 -11.96
N ASN A 37 -2.79 -12.34 -12.59
CA ASN A 37 -4.05 -12.37 -11.86
C ASN A 37 -4.20 -13.73 -11.15
N GLY A 38 -4.68 -13.70 -9.90
CA GLY A 38 -4.77 -14.92 -9.09
C GLY A 38 -3.43 -15.40 -8.49
N ALA A 39 -2.31 -14.73 -8.72
CA ALA A 39 -1.01 -15.13 -8.15
C ALA A 39 -0.92 -15.08 -6.61
N GLY A 40 -1.87 -14.43 -5.92
CA GLY A 40 -1.92 -14.33 -4.46
C GLY A 40 -1.47 -12.98 -3.90
N LYS A 41 -1.22 -11.97 -4.74
CA LYS A 41 -0.73 -10.64 -4.34
C LYS A 41 -1.61 -9.97 -3.28
N SER A 42 -2.89 -9.77 -3.56
CA SER A 42 -3.84 -9.15 -2.61
C SER A 42 -4.04 -10.01 -1.36
N THR A 43 -3.91 -11.35 -1.47
CA THR A 43 -3.90 -12.22 -0.30
C THR A 43 -2.70 -11.93 0.60
N LEU A 44 -1.50 -11.78 0.02
CA LEU A 44 -0.29 -11.44 0.77
C LEU A 44 -0.39 -10.06 1.43
N PHE A 45 -0.95 -9.06 0.76
CA PHE A 45 -1.25 -7.74 1.34
C PHE A 45 -2.21 -7.83 2.52
N ASN A 46 -3.29 -8.61 2.36
CA ASN A 46 -4.27 -8.84 3.43
C ASN A 46 -3.68 -9.59 4.63
N LEU A 47 -2.69 -10.44 4.42
CA LEU A 47 -1.94 -11.09 5.49
C LEU A 47 -1.03 -10.10 6.25
N ILE A 48 -0.33 -9.23 5.53
CA ILE A 48 0.54 -8.20 6.12
C ILE A 48 -0.29 -7.18 6.91
N SER A 49 -1.44 -6.78 6.38
CA SER A 49 -2.35 -5.80 7.04
C SER A 49 -3.22 -6.39 8.14
N GLY A 50 -3.19 -7.72 8.35
CA GLY A 50 -3.97 -8.43 9.38
C GLY A 50 -5.46 -8.60 9.07
N ILE A 51 -5.89 -8.26 7.85
CA ILE A 51 -7.26 -8.57 7.36
C ILE A 51 -7.43 -10.08 7.29
N LEU A 52 -6.39 -10.78 6.88
CA LEU A 52 -6.32 -12.23 6.90
C LEU A 52 -5.25 -12.70 7.90
N LYS A 53 -5.47 -13.87 8.47
CA LYS A 53 -4.47 -14.54 9.31
C LYS A 53 -3.81 -15.64 8.47
N PRO A 54 -2.48 -15.79 8.55
CA PRO A 54 -1.79 -16.89 7.90
C PRO A 54 -2.19 -18.23 8.54
N ASP A 55 -2.23 -19.27 7.74
CA ASP A 55 -2.45 -20.65 8.22
C ASP A 55 -1.13 -21.26 8.72
N ALA A 56 0.01 -20.81 8.16
CA ALA A 56 1.35 -21.16 8.60
C ALA A 56 2.33 -20.02 8.38
N GLY A 57 3.48 -20.07 9.05
CA GLY A 57 4.51 -19.07 8.98
C GLY A 57 4.27 -17.87 9.89
N THR A 58 5.15 -16.88 9.79
CA THR A 58 5.11 -15.68 10.64
C THR A 58 5.37 -14.43 9.83
N ILE A 59 4.71 -13.33 10.25
CA ILE A 59 5.00 -11.99 9.77
C ILE A 59 5.40 -11.15 10.98
N ALA A 60 6.54 -10.48 10.88
CA ALA A 60 7.00 -9.56 11.91
C ALA A 60 7.26 -8.16 11.33
N PHE A 61 6.99 -7.14 12.12
CA PHE A 61 7.20 -5.74 11.78
C PHE A 61 8.03 -5.10 12.91
N ASP A 62 9.18 -4.53 12.54
CA ASP A 62 10.15 -3.96 13.48
C ASP A 62 10.58 -4.96 14.59
N GLY A 63 10.74 -6.24 14.22
CA GLY A 63 11.07 -7.34 15.11
C GLY A 63 9.88 -7.95 15.87
N ASP A 64 8.75 -7.27 15.93
CA ASP A 64 7.55 -7.73 16.62
C ASP A 64 6.66 -8.59 15.71
N ARG A 65 6.21 -9.75 16.20
CA ARG A 65 5.26 -10.59 15.48
C ARG A 65 3.90 -9.90 15.35
N ILE A 66 3.40 -9.76 14.12
CA ILE A 66 2.11 -9.13 13.81
C ILE A 66 1.06 -10.11 13.26
N SER A 67 1.41 -11.35 12.93
CA SER A 67 0.56 -12.33 12.23
C SER A 67 -0.79 -12.61 12.89
N SER A 68 -0.94 -12.36 14.19
CA SER A 68 -2.18 -12.60 14.95
C SER A 68 -2.93 -11.31 15.31
N LEU A 69 -2.35 -10.15 15.02
CA LEU A 69 -2.92 -8.87 15.39
C LEU A 69 -4.07 -8.48 14.45
N PRO A 70 -5.11 -7.81 14.95
CA PRO A 70 -6.16 -7.24 14.12
C PRO A 70 -5.66 -5.99 13.38
N PRO A 71 -6.30 -5.61 12.24
CA PRO A 71 -5.85 -4.52 11.37
C PRO A 71 -5.59 -3.19 12.10
N HIS A 72 -6.48 -2.79 13.01
CA HIS A 72 -6.32 -1.54 13.74
C HIS A 72 -5.05 -1.49 14.59
N ARG A 73 -4.63 -2.62 15.19
CA ARG A 73 -3.37 -2.70 15.95
C ARG A 73 -2.15 -2.67 15.05
N ILE A 74 -2.25 -3.25 13.85
CA ILE A 74 -1.21 -3.19 12.83
C ILE A 74 -1.05 -1.76 12.31
N ALA A 75 -2.15 -1.06 12.05
CA ALA A 75 -2.13 0.35 11.67
C ALA A 75 -1.44 1.22 12.74
N HIS A 76 -1.78 1.04 14.02
CA HIS A 76 -1.13 1.76 15.14
C HIS A 76 0.36 1.44 15.32
N ARG A 77 0.87 0.34 14.73
CA ARG A 77 2.30 0.04 14.70
C ARG A 77 3.03 0.72 13.54
N GLY A 78 2.30 1.43 12.68
CA GLY A 78 2.87 2.19 11.59
C GLY A 78 2.81 1.48 10.23
N ILE A 79 1.84 0.60 10.00
CA ILE A 79 1.53 0.06 8.67
C ILE A 79 0.27 0.75 8.15
N GLY A 80 0.45 1.67 7.19
CA GLY A 80 -0.65 2.32 6.46
C GLY A 80 -1.08 1.50 5.26
N LEU A 81 -2.37 1.50 4.94
CA LEU A 81 -2.91 0.73 3.82
C LEU A 81 -3.87 1.60 2.99
N ALA A 82 -3.57 1.74 1.69
CA ALA A 82 -4.48 2.31 0.71
C ALA A 82 -5.00 1.19 -0.21
N PHE A 83 -6.31 1.02 -0.23
CA PHE A 83 -7.00 -0.11 -0.86
C PHE A 83 -7.38 0.16 -2.33
N GLN A 84 -7.60 -0.94 -3.07
CA GLN A 84 -8.24 -0.95 -4.38
C GLN A 84 -9.70 -0.44 -4.33
N VAL A 85 -10.41 -0.65 -3.21
CA VAL A 85 -11.75 -0.08 -2.98
C VAL A 85 -11.61 1.23 -2.23
N SER A 86 -12.13 2.29 -2.83
CA SER A 86 -12.04 3.66 -2.32
C SER A 86 -12.62 3.79 -0.91
N ASN A 87 -11.77 4.03 0.08
CA ASN A 87 -12.16 4.33 1.46
C ASN A 87 -12.48 5.82 1.67
N VAL A 88 -12.75 6.54 0.57
CA VAL A 88 -13.06 7.95 0.59
C VAL A 88 -14.52 8.17 0.97
N PHE A 89 -14.75 8.96 1.99
CA PHE A 89 -16.08 9.43 2.35
C PHE A 89 -16.55 10.44 1.32
N SER A 90 -17.26 9.99 0.30
CA SER A 90 -17.62 10.77 -0.88
C SER A 90 -18.43 12.03 -0.58
N ARG A 91 -19.19 12.05 0.52
CA ARG A 91 -20.00 13.20 0.96
C ARG A 91 -19.23 14.23 1.79
N LEU A 92 -18.05 13.88 2.28
CA LEU A 92 -17.17 14.79 3.01
C LEU A 92 -16.27 15.54 2.03
N SER A 93 -15.78 16.70 2.45
CA SER A 93 -14.75 17.41 1.74
C SER A 93 -13.42 16.65 1.76
N VAL A 94 -12.52 17.03 0.87
CA VAL A 94 -11.16 16.48 0.80
C VAL A 94 -10.43 16.66 2.14
N LEU A 95 -10.56 17.84 2.75
CA LEU A 95 -10.00 18.15 4.07
C LEU A 95 -10.59 17.26 5.17
N GLU A 96 -11.92 17.14 5.21
CA GLU A 96 -12.61 16.34 6.23
C GLU A 96 -12.25 14.87 6.15
N ASN A 97 -12.01 14.31 4.96
CA ASN A 97 -11.53 12.94 4.79
C ASN A 97 -10.21 12.72 5.54
N ILE A 98 -9.24 13.62 5.38
CA ILE A 98 -7.95 13.53 6.08
C ILE A 98 -8.14 13.75 7.59
N GLN A 99 -8.99 14.70 8.00
CA GLN A 99 -9.26 14.93 9.42
C GLN A 99 -9.88 13.70 10.12
N VAL A 100 -10.81 12.98 9.45
CA VAL A 100 -11.38 11.73 9.96
C VAL A 100 -10.29 10.66 10.14
N ALA A 101 -9.39 10.55 9.16
CA ALA A 101 -8.28 9.61 9.22
C ALA A 101 -7.31 9.93 10.38
N LEU A 102 -6.93 11.18 10.54
CA LEU A 102 -6.08 11.67 11.65
C LEU A 102 -6.74 11.41 13.00
N PHE A 103 -8.03 11.70 13.13
CA PHE A 103 -8.79 11.45 14.34
C PHE A 103 -8.81 9.95 14.71
N SER A 104 -9.07 9.10 13.73
CA SER A 104 -9.05 7.63 13.90
C SER A 104 -7.66 7.12 14.32
N ALA A 105 -6.59 7.67 13.74
CA ALA A 105 -5.22 7.27 14.04
C ALA A 105 -4.81 7.57 15.50
N GLN A 106 -5.34 8.62 16.10
CA GLN A 106 -5.00 9.01 17.46
C GLN A 106 -5.63 8.12 18.55
N GLY A 107 -6.46 7.15 18.19
CA GLY A 107 -7.02 6.15 19.11
C GLY A 107 -7.93 6.71 20.23
N LYS A 108 -8.28 7.99 20.15
CA LYS A 108 -9.05 8.67 21.19
C LYS A 108 -10.55 8.66 20.87
N SER A 109 -11.19 7.54 21.14
CA SER A 109 -12.64 7.35 21.00
C SER A 109 -13.50 8.19 21.98
N GLY A 110 -12.93 9.18 22.64
CA GLY A 110 -13.59 9.81 23.79
C GLY A 110 -14.06 11.26 23.66
N SER A 111 -13.49 12.09 22.81
CA SER A 111 -13.97 13.48 22.65
C SER A 111 -13.35 14.19 21.45
N ILE A 112 -14.16 14.47 20.46
CA ILE A 112 -13.87 15.42 19.36
C ILE A 112 -13.51 16.81 19.91
N TRP A 113 -13.90 17.11 21.14
CA TRP A 113 -13.69 18.38 21.83
C TRP A 113 -12.32 18.53 22.51
N SER A 114 -11.58 17.42 22.72
CA SER A 114 -10.29 17.43 23.44
C SER A 114 -9.10 17.81 22.56
N PHE A 115 -9.24 17.76 21.24
CA PHE A 115 -8.27 18.29 20.29
C PHE A 115 -8.79 19.60 19.75
N GLY A 116 -8.04 20.66 19.91
CA GLY A 116 -8.38 21.91 19.28
C GLY A 116 -8.61 21.67 17.78
N PRO A 117 -9.80 22.05 17.23
CA PRO A 117 -10.14 21.83 15.81
C PRO A 117 -9.09 22.40 14.86
N ARG A 118 -8.22 23.27 15.39
CA ARG A 118 -7.13 23.93 14.69
C ARG A 118 -5.96 22.98 14.38
N THR A 119 -5.52 22.16 15.34
CA THR A 119 -4.34 21.29 15.19
C THR A 119 -4.60 20.20 14.13
N LEU A 120 -5.73 19.50 14.21
CA LEU A 120 -6.11 18.51 13.18
C LEU A 120 -6.28 19.13 11.78
N ARG A 121 -6.72 20.38 11.73
CA ARG A 121 -6.87 21.09 10.45
C ARG A 121 -5.52 21.44 9.82
N GLU A 122 -4.55 21.84 10.64
CA GLU A 122 -3.19 22.15 10.19
C GLU A 122 -2.48 20.87 9.71
N GLU A 123 -2.49 19.80 10.51
CA GLU A 123 -1.94 18.50 10.11
C GLU A 123 -2.59 17.96 8.82
N ALA A 124 -3.92 18.08 8.70
CA ALA A 124 -4.62 17.68 7.48
C ALA A 124 -4.19 18.50 6.27
N ARG A 125 -3.96 19.80 6.43
CA ARG A 125 -3.45 20.67 5.34
C ARG A 125 -2.03 20.31 4.94
N GLU A 126 -1.17 19.92 5.86
CA GLU A 126 0.19 19.44 5.56
C GLU A 126 0.15 18.16 4.73
N ILE A 127 -0.69 17.20 5.10
CA ILE A 127 -0.91 15.99 4.29
C ILE A 127 -1.44 16.34 2.91
N LEU A 128 -2.45 17.23 2.82
CA LEU A 128 -3.00 17.66 1.54
C LEU A 128 -1.98 18.38 0.65
N ALA A 129 -1.09 19.17 1.24
CA ALA A 129 0.02 19.78 0.52
C ALA A 129 1.00 18.71 0.01
N ALA A 130 1.35 17.73 0.85
CA ALA A 130 2.22 16.63 0.47
C ALA A 130 1.67 15.80 -0.70
N ILE A 131 0.34 15.57 -0.76
CA ILE A 131 -0.31 14.82 -1.85
C ILE A 131 -0.79 15.71 -3.01
N GLY A 132 -0.56 17.03 -2.95
CA GLY A 132 -0.91 17.97 -4.02
C GLY A 132 -2.41 18.26 -4.16
N LEU A 133 -3.19 18.15 -3.07
CA LEU A 133 -4.64 18.39 -3.05
C LEU A 133 -5.06 19.59 -2.17
N LEU A 134 -4.12 20.44 -1.76
CA LEU A 134 -4.41 21.57 -0.86
C LEU A 134 -5.39 22.55 -1.47
N GLU A 135 -5.27 22.85 -2.76
CA GLU A 135 -6.13 23.83 -3.47
C GLU A 135 -7.58 23.36 -3.58
N VAL A 136 -7.81 22.06 -3.55
CA VAL A 136 -9.15 21.45 -3.63
C VAL A 136 -9.67 20.97 -2.27
N ALA A 137 -9.03 21.38 -1.16
CA ALA A 137 -9.34 20.94 0.20
C ALA A 137 -10.82 21.09 0.59
N GLY A 138 -11.50 22.13 0.09
CA GLY A 138 -12.91 22.41 0.36
C GLY A 138 -13.90 21.71 -0.56
N LEU A 139 -13.45 21.07 -1.64
CA LEU A 139 -14.33 20.35 -2.55
C LEU A 139 -14.84 19.06 -1.92
N SER A 140 -16.05 18.64 -2.29
CA SER A 140 -16.54 17.29 -1.97
C SER A 140 -15.65 16.26 -2.66
N ALA A 141 -15.29 15.21 -1.93
CA ALA A 141 -14.47 14.14 -2.49
C ALA A 141 -15.15 13.42 -3.67
N SER A 142 -16.48 13.47 -3.77
CA SER A 142 -17.22 12.95 -4.93
C SER A 142 -16.90 13.70 -6.23
N ALA A 143 -16.54 14.98 -6.14
CA ALA A 143 -16.24 15.83 -7.29
C ALA A 143 -14.82 15.68 -7.84
N LEU A 144 -13.94 14.94 -7.12
CA LEU A 144 -12.56 14.72 -7.55
C LEU A 144 -12.49 13.82 -8.79
N ALA A 145 -11.52 14.11 -9.67
CA ALA A 145 -11.10 13.19 -10.71
C ALA A 145 -10.54 11.90 -10.10
N GLN A 146 -10.48 10.83 -10.89
CA GLN A 146 -10.04 9.51 -10.37
C GLN A 146 -8.60 9.54 -9.84
N ALA A 147 -7.70 10.26 -10.53
CA ALA A 147 -6.31 10.43 -10.09
C ALA A 147 -6.23 11.14 -8.72
N ASP A 148 -7.04 12.17 -8.50
CA ASP A 148 -7.08 12.91 -7.24
C ASP A 148 -7.71 12.08 -6.10
N LYS A 149 -8.69 11.23 -6.41
CA LYS A 149 -9.20 10.25 -5.45
C LYS A 149 -8.12 9.30 -4.99
N LYS A 150 -7.27 8.80 -5.91
CA LYS A 150 -6.13 7.95 -5.57
C LYS A 150 -5.10 8.67 -4.70
N ARG A 151 -4.80 9.93 -5.00
CA ARG A 151 -3.95 10.75 -4.12
C ARG A 151 -4.57 10.94 -2.74
N LEU A 152 -5.88 11.17 -2.66
CA LEU A 152 -6.58 11.28 -1.38
C LEU A 152 -6.51 9.98 -0.57
N GLU A 153 -6.64 8.81 -1.20
CA GLU A 153 -6.45 7.50 -0.55
C GLU A 153 -5.03 7.36 0.04
N VAL A 154 -4.02 7.79 -0.71
CA VAL A 154 -2.64 7.85 -0.18
C VAL A 154 -2.57 8.78 1.03
N GLY A 155 -3.18 9.96 0.97
CA GLY A 155 -3.24 10.90 2.09
C GLY A 155 -3.92 10.33 3.33
N ILE A 156 -5.02 9.62 3.16
CA ILE A 156 -5.72 8.90 4.24
C ILE A 156 -4.78 7.88 4.90
N ALA A 157 -4.04 7.13 4.09
CA ALA A 157 -3.07 6.16 4.59
C ALA A 157 -1.85 6.82 5.27
N LEU A 158 -1.47 8.03 4.87
CA LEU A 158 -0.40 8.81 5.52
C LEU A 158 -0.82 9.37 6.88
N ALA A 159 -2.11 9.55 7.14
CA ALA A 159 -2.63 10.09 8.39
C ALA A 159 -2.28 9.25 9.64
N VAL A 160 -1.97 7.97 9.49
CA VAL A 160 -1.46 7.12 10.58
C VAL A 160 0.05 7.27 10.80
N SER A 161 0.72 8.21 10.11
CA SER A 161 2.18 8.39 10.14
C SER A 161 2.92 7.06 9.93
N PRO A 162 2.70 6.37 8.79
CA PRO A 162 3.19 5.02 8.62
C PRO A 162 4.71 4.98 8.45
N ARG A 163 5.32 3.88 8.90
CA ARG A 163 6.71 3.50 8.58
C ARG A 163 6.76 2.59 7.34
N LEU A 164 5.64 1.87 7.09
CA LEU A 164 5.41 1.07 5.89
C LEU A 164 4.05 1.44 5.29
N LEU A 165 4.05 1.84 4.03
CA LEU A 165 2.84 2.11 3.25
C LEU A 165 2.58 0.96 2.27
N LEU A 166 1.41 0.36 2.37
CA LEU A 166 0.92 -0.67 1.45
C LEU A 166 -0.04 -0.03 0.45
N LEU A 167 0.24 -0.17 -0.86
CA LEU A 167 -0.56 0.40 -1.93
C LEU A 167 -1.01 -0.70 -2.89
N ASP A 168 -2.32 -0.89 -3.04
CA ASP A 168 -2.88 -1.86 -3.97
C ASP A 168 -3.40 -1.15 -5.23
N GLU A 169 -2.68 -1.31 -6.34
CA GLU A 169 -2.96 -0.72 -7.66
C GLU A 169 -3.18 0.80 -7.64
N PRO A 170 -2.20 1.59 -7.17
CA PRO A 170 -2.35 3.04 -7.02
C PRO A 170 -2.57 3.77 -8.36
N THR A 171 -2.29 3.13 -9.51
CA THR A 171 -2.48 3.73 -10.84
C THR A 171 -3.75 3.23 -11.55
N SER A 172 -4.55 2.39 -10.90
CA SER A 172 -5.77 1.87 -11.50
C SER A 172 -6.78 2.97 -11.84
N GLY A 173 -7.38 2.89 -13.03
CA GLY A 173 -8.37 3.87 -13.51
C GLY A 173 -7.78 5.19 -14.05
N GLN A 174 -6.45 5.32 -14.15
CA GLN A 174 -5.81 6.44 -14.83
C GLN A 174 -5.64 6.15 -16.33
N SER A 175 -5.82 7.17 -17.17
CA SER A 175 -5.59 7.01 -18.61
C SER A 175 -4.10 6.75 -18.90
N MET A 176 -3.81 6.08 -20.02
CA MET A 176 -2.41 5.80 -20.42
C MET A 176 -1.66 7.06 -20.86
N GLU A 177 -2.38 8.15 -21.15
CA GLU A 177 -1.82 9.41 -21.63
C GLU A 177 -1.46 10.40 -20.50
N GLU A 178 -2.01 10.20 -19.30
CA GLU A 178 -1.66 11.03 -18.14
C GLU A 178 -0.33 10.55 -17.55
N PRO A 179 0.63 11.46 -17.34
CA PRO A 179 1.83 11.09 -16.59
C PRO A 179 1.41 10.54 -15.23
N ASP A 180 2.05 9.47 -14.80
CA ASP A 180 1.70 8.77 -13.56
C ASP A 180 2.02 9.62 -12.32
N THR A 181 1.18 10.63 -12.12
CA THR A 181 1.34 11.63 -11.07
C THR A 181 1.28 11.01 -9.68
N THR A 182 0.52 9.90 -9.52
CA THR A 182 0.42 9.19 -8.24
C THR A 182 1.72 8.47 -7.92
N MET A 183 2.34 7.79 -8.89
CA MET A 183 3.60 7.10 -8.65
C MET A 183 4.78 8.07 -8.48
N ALA A 184 4.78 9.20 -9.20
CA ALA A 184 5.74 10.27 -8.98
C ALA A 184 5.63 10.85 -7.55
N LEU A 185 4.40 11.02 -7.05
CA LEU A 185 4.12 11.41 -5.67
C LEU A 185 4.67 10.38 -4.67
N ILE A 186 4.36 9.09 -4.86
CA ILE A 186 4.82 8.00 -3.98
C ILE A 186 6.36 7.97 -3.93
N ARG A 187 7.02 8.08 -5.09
CA ARG A 187 8.48 8.15 -5.17
C ARG A 187 9.04 9.36 -4.40
N ARG A 188 8.42 10.53 -4.56
CA ARG A 188 8.83 11.75 -3.84
C ARG A 188 8.70 11.55 -2.33
N ILE A 189 7.56 11.05 -1.84
CA ILE A 189 7.34 10.80 -0.40
C ILE A 189 8.34 9.77 0.14
N ASN A 190 8.60 8.68 -0.61
CA ASN A 190 9.63 7.70 -0.23
C ASN A 190 11.01 8.35 -0.08
N GLN A 191 11.39 9.22 -1.02
CA GLN A 191 12.72 9.86 -1.02
C GLN A 191 12.87 10.92 0.06
N GLU A 192 11.86 11.79 0.23
CA GLU A 192 11.90 12.93 1.16
C GLU A 192 11.70 12.50 2.61
N GLN A 193 10.89 11.48 2.87
CA GLN A 193 10.52 11.06 4.23
C GLN A 193 11.13 9.71 4.63
N ALA A 194 11.95 9.08 3.76
CA ALA A 194 12.46 7.73 3.94
C ALA A 194 11.35 6.69 4.25
N LEU A 195 10.12 6.96 3.77
CA LEU A 195 8.96 6.09 3.96
C LEU A 195 9.16 4.79 3.18
N THR A 196 9.04 3.66 3.86
CA THR A 196 9.06 2.35 3.19
C THR A 196 7.73 2.13 2.46
N VAL A 197 7.79 1.67 1.22
CA VAL A 197 6.59 1.43 0.42
C VAL A 197 6.63 0.03 -0.20
N LEU A 198 5.55 -0.72 -0.04
CA LEU A 198 5.28 -1.94 -0.78
C LEU A 198 4.02 -1.72 -1.61
N PHE A 199 4.11 -1.86 -2.93
CA PHE A 199 2.98 -1.63 -3.81
C PHE A 199 2.75 -2.77 -4.79
N ILE A 200 1.48 -3.01 -5.13
CA ILE A 200 1.06 -3.91 -6.21
C ILE A 200 0.79 -3.08 -7.44
N GLU A 201 1.32 -3.49 -8.59
CA GLU A 201 1.06 -2.87 -9.88
C GLU A 201 1.12 -3.91 -11.01
N HIS A 202 0.37 -3.61 -12.08
CA HIS A 202 0.32 -4.44 -13.28
C HIS A 202 1.04 -3.81 -14.48
N LYS A 203 1.21 -2.47 -14.46
CA LYS A 203 1.92 -1.74 -15.52
C LYS A 203 3.43 -1.90 -15.33
N MET A 204 4.04 -2.79 -16.13
CA MET A 204 5.48 -3.11 -16.00
C MET A 204 6.38 -1.89 -16.16
N ASP A 205 6.06 -0.96 -17.06
CA ASP A 205 6.84 0.26 -17.26
C ASP A 205 6.86 1.12 -16.00
N VAL A 206 5.75 1.20 -15.27
CA VAL A 206 5.64 1.88 -13.99
C VAL A 206 6.50 1.17 -12.94
N VAL A 207 6.36 -0.15 -12.82
CA VAL A 207 7.12 -0.97 -11.86
C VAL A 207 8.63 -0.79 -12.08
N PHE A 208 9.09 -1.03 -13.30
CA PHE A 208 10.53 -0.97 -13.62
C PHE A 208 11.11 0.45 -13.62
N GLY A 209 10.26 1.47 -13.79
CA GLY A 209 10.68 2.87 -13.72
C GLY A 209 10.86 3.42 -12.31
N ILE A 210 10.23 2.80 -11.30
CA ILE A 210 10.12 3.39 -9.97
C ILE A 210 10.65 2.48 -8.87
N ALA A 211 10.35 1.17 -8.90
CA ALA A 211 10.77 0.23 -7.87
C ALA A 211 12.29 0.10 -7.81
N ARG A 212 12.81 -0.02 -6.60
CA ARG A 212 14.22 -0.38 -6.35
C ARG A 212 14.41 -1.89 -6.24
N ARG A 213 13.34 -2.60 -5.87
CA ARG A 213 13.30 -4.05 -5.71
C ARG A 213 11.93 -4.56 -6.13
N VAL A 214 11.90 -5.73 -6.74
CA VAL A 214 10.69 -6.36 -7.26
C VAL A 214 10.58 -7.78 -6.70
N LEU A 215 9.45 -8.06 -6.08
CA LEU A 215 9.03 -9.39 -5.66
C LEU A 215 8.04 -9.93 -6.70
N VAL A 216 8.26 -11.16 -7.19
CA VAL A 216 7.37 -11.78 -8.17
C VAL A 216 6.66 -12.96 -7.56
N LEU A 217 5.34 -12.88 -7.50
CA LEU A 217 4.47 -13.96 -7.04
C LEU A 217 3.82 -14.67 -8.24
N HIS A 218 3.89 -16.00 -8.25
CA HIS A 218 3.23 -16.84 -9.25
C HIS A 218 2.68 -18.10 -8.60
N ASN A 219 1.39 -18.38 -8.82
CA ASN A 219 0.69 -19.54 -8.20
C ASN A 219 0.92 -19.65 -6.69
N GLY A 220 0.82 -18.52 -5.98
CA GLY A 220 1.01 -18.43 -4.54
C GLY A 220 2.46 -18.52 -4.04
N ARG A 221 3.45 -18.63 -4.92
CA ARG A 221 4.87 -18.77 -4.56
C ARG A 221 5.68 -17.58 -5.03
N LEU A 222 6.65 -17.19 -4.21
CA LEU A 222 7.65 -16.20 -4.62
C LEU A 222 8.64 -16.88 -5.57
N ILE A 223 8.70 -16.42 -6.83
CA ILE A 223 9.57 -16.99 -7.87
C ILE A 223 10.78 -16.13 -8.19
N ALA A 224 10.75 -14.84 -7.82
CA ALA A 224 11.88 -13.93 -7.93
C ALA A 224 11.80 -12.83 -6.89
N ASP A 225 12.98 -12.34 -6.48
CA ASP A 225 13.19 -11.24 -5.54
C ASP A 225 14.52 -10.57 -5.90
N GLY A 226 14.52 -9.31 -6.29
CA GLY A 226 15.74 -8.62 -6.66
C GLY A 226 15.53 -7.30 -7.38
N GLU A 227 16.62 -6.77 -7.93
CA GLU A 227 16.59 -5.55 -8.70
C GLU A 227 15.73 -5.69 -9.98
N PRO A 228 15.04 -4.60 -10.40
CA PRO A 228 14.14 -4.63 -11.56
C PRO A 228 14.77 -5.24 -12.83
N ARG A 229 16.02 -4.91 -13.12
CA ARG A 229 16.74 -5.44 -14.31
C ARG A 229 16.97 -6.95 -14.21
N ALA A 230 17.37 -7.45 -13.06
CA ALA A 230 17.59 -8.87 -12.84
C ALA A 230 16.28 -9.66 -12.92
N VAL A 231 15.20 -9.14 -12.32
CA VAL A 231 13.87 -9.75 -12.36
C VAL A 231 13.34 -9.81 -13.79
N ARG A 232 13.50 -8.73 -14.59
CA ARG A 232 13.09 -8.69 -15.99
C ARG A 232 13.82 -9.72 -16.87
N ALA A 233 15.06 -10.02 -16.55
CA ALA A 233 15.89 -11.00 -17.28
C ALA A 233 15.65 -12.45 -16.79
N ASN A 234 14.90 -12.67 -15.71
CA ASN A 234 14.67 -13.99 -15.16
C ASN A 234 13.72 -14.81 -16.03
N GLU A 235 14.19 -15.98 -16.51
CA GLU A 235 13.40 -16.86 -17.38
C GLU A 235 12.10 -17.37 -16.75
N GLN A 236 12.09 -17.64 -15.44
CA GLN A 236 10.87 -18.08 -14.74
C GLN A 236 9.82 -16.98 -14.73
N VAL A 237 10.27 -15.73 -14.54
CA VAL A 237 9.39 -14.56 -14.57
C VAL A 237 8.82 -14.38 -15.97
N GLN A 238 9.67 -14.44 -17.01
CA GLN A 238 9.22 -14.32 -18.41
C GLN A 238 8.20 -15.39 -18.75
N LYS A 239 8.43 -16.65 -18.37
CA LYS A 239 7.49 -17.75 -18.61
C LYS A 239 6.16 -17.56 -17.87
N ALA A 240 6.19 -17.03 -16.63
CA ALA A 240 4.98 -16.78 -15.86
C ALA A 240 4.07 -15.72 -16.48
N TYR A 241 4.65 -14.74 -17.19
CA TYR A 241 3.91 -13.69 -17.90
C TYR A 241 3.57 -14.05 -19.35
N LEU A 242 4.42 -14.79 -20.05
CA LEU A 242 4.20 -15.21 -21.44
C LEU A 242 3.23 -16.41 -21.56
N GLY A 243 3.10 -17.24 -20.51
CA GLY A 243 2.18 -18.39 -20.49
C GLY A 243 0.71 -18.01 -20.41
N GLU A 244 0.37 -16.73 -20.18
CA GLU A 244 -1.03 -16.25 -20.14
C GLU A 244 -1.54 -15.67 -21.47
N THR A 245 -0.69 -15.61 -22.51
CA THR A 245 -1.04 -15.10 -23.84
C THR A 245 -1.38 -16.20 -24.86
N GLY A 246 -1.69 -17.42 -24.38
CA GLY A 246 -2.11 -18.55 -25.18
C GLY A 246 -3.58 -18.92 -25.02
#